data_c7500b17a382a9da3deab738e8830e91
#
_entry.id   c7500b17a382a9da3deab738e8830e91
#
_cell.length_a   1.000
_cell.length_b   1.000
_cell.length_c   1.000
_cell.angle_alpha   90.00
_cell.angle_beta   90.00
_cell.angle_gamma   90.00
#
_symmetry.space_group_name_H-M   'P 1'
#
loop_
_entity.id
_entity.type
_entity.pdbx_description
1 polymer ?
#
loop_
_entity_poly.entity_id
_entity_poly.type
_entity_poly.pdbx_seq_one_letter_code
_entity_poly.pdbx_strand_id
1 'polypeptide(L)'
;IDGFRVDAITHIKKTFEAGDLPVPEGKTYAPAFDVDMNQPGIQDWLQEMKDESLSKYDIMTVGEANGVSTDDAKDWVGESKGKFNMIFQFEHLDLWHTGESQFDVKAYKEVLNRWQQRLDGVGWNALFIENHDQPRRVSTWGDDTHYWYESATSHAVVYFLQQGTPFIYQGQEIGMTNYPFDSIEIFNDVAVVNEYKIVQQQGGDVEALLDKHRMENRDNARTPMQWDTTDYAGFSTVEPWFPINPNYTEINVAQQLN
;
A
#
# COMPACT_ATOMS: atom_id res chain seq x y z
N ILE A 1 -17.54 -11.23 -14.67
CA ILE A 1 -16.46 -10.41 -14.05
C ILE A 1 -16.89 -8.97 -14.22
N ASP A 2 -16.94 -8.23 -13.09
CA ASP A 2 -17.50 -6.87 -13.07
C ASP A 2 -16.39 -5.81 -13.11
N GLY A 3 -15.11 -6.24 -13.11
CA GLY A 3 -13.98 -5.33 -13.20
C GLY A 3 -12.64 -5.97 -12.89
N PHE A 4 -11.60 -5.16 -12.96
CA PHE A 4 -10.22 -5.56 -12.70
C PHE A 4 -9.46 -4.51 -11.89
N ARG A 5 -8.71 -4.98 -10.93
CA ARG A 5 -7.54 -4.26 -10.42
C ARG A 5 -6.33 -4.71 -11.24
N VAL A 6 -5.62 -3.77 -11.83
CA VAL A 6 -4.46 -4.05 -12.69
C VAL A 6 -3.19 -3.73 -11.92
N ASP A 7 -2.44 -4.79 -11.64
CA ASP A 7 -1.22 -4.77 -10.84
C ASP A 7 -0.07 -4.07 -11.57
N ALA A 8 0.71 -3.27 -10.84
CA ALA A 8 1.97 -2.65 -11.29
C ALA A 8 1.90 -2.06 -12.71
N ILE A 9 0.79 -1.44 -13.06
CA ILE A 9 0.49 -1.03 -14.45
C ILE A 9 1.48 0.02 -14.98
N THR A 10 2.14 0.77 -14.12
CA THR A 10 3.17 1.75 -14.51
C THR A 10 4.47 1.10 -14.97
N HIS A 11 4.65 -0.20 -14.71
CA HIS A 11 5.86 -0.96 -15.01
C HIS A 11 5.78 -1.82 -16.29
N ILE A 12 4.69 -1.74 -17.06
CA ILE A 12 4.55 -2.57 -18.27
C ILE A 12 5.52 -2.19 -19.37
N LYS A 13 5.87 -0.90 -19.50
CA LYS A 13 6.82 -0.39 -20.49
C LYS A 13 8.17 -0.09 -19.87
N LYS A 14 9.23 -0.56 -20.52
CA LYS A 14 10.61 -0.45 -20.04
C LYS A 14 11.51 0.20 -21.09
N THR A 15 12.57 0.88 -20.64
CA THR A 15 13.64 1.42 -21.50
C THR A 15 14.84 0.47 -21.44
N PHE A 16 14.99 -0.37 -22.46
CA PHE A 16 16.04 -1.39 -22.50
C PHE A 16 17.43 -0.88 -22.90
N GLU A 17 17.51 0.31 -23.49
CA GLU A 17 18.76 0.91 -23.95
C GLU A 17 19.46 1.75 -22.88
N ALA A 18 19.01 1.69 -21.64
CA ALA A 18 19.56 2.51 -20.55
C ALA A 18 21.03 2.16 -20.18
N GLY A 19 21.51 0.96 -20.57
CA GLY A 19 22.82 0.47 -20.16
C GLY A 19 22.89 0.14 -18.67
N ASP A 20 24.08 0.19 -18.11
CA ASP A 20 24.29 -0.02 -16.67
C ASP A 20 23.81 1.19 -15.88
N LEU A 21 22.93 0.96 -14.93
CA LEU A 21 22.43 2.00 -14.03
C LEU A 21 23.42 2.27 -12.88
N PRO A 22 23.53 3.52 -12.41
CA PRO A 22 24.39 3.84 -11.28
C PRO A 22 23.90 3.16 -10.00
N VAL A 23 24.77 2.40 -9.36
CA VAL A 23 24.49 1.78 -8.07
C VAL A 23 24.70 2.81 -6.96
N PRO A 24 23.68 3.12 -6.13
CA PRO A 24 23.86 4.03 -5.01
C PRO A 24 24.89 3.53 -4.00
N GLU A 25 25.57 4.46 -3.31
CA GLU A 25 26.54 4.13 -2.27
C GLU A 25 25.91 3.21 -1.21
N GLY A 26 26.62 2.16 -0.83
CA GLY A 26 26.17 1.17 0.14
C GLY A 26 25.10 0.18 -0.37
N LYS A 27 24.75 0.21 -1.65
CA LYS A 27 23.83 -0.76 -2.27
C LYS A 27 24.59 -1.76 -3.15
N THR A 28 24.03 -2.93 -3.34
CA THR A 28 24.56 -3.98 -4.23
C THR A 28 24.04 -3.83 -5.66
N TYR A 29 22.83 -3.28 -5.80
CA TYR A 29 22.12 -3.15 -7.07
C TYR A 29 21.56 -1.74 -7.24
N ALA A 30 21.45 -1.32 -8.50
CA ALA A 30 20.75 -0.09 -8.85
C ALA A 30 19.24 -0.29 -8.81
N PRO A 31 18.44 0.69 -8.33
CA PRO A 31 17.00 0.68 -8.52
C PRO A 31 16.66 0.84 -10.00
N ALA A 32 15.64 0.13 -10.47
CA ALA A 32 15.25 0.15 -11.87
C ALA A 32 14.12 1.16 -12.21
N PHE A 33 13.60 1.88 -11.22
CA PHE A 33 12.41 2.75 -11.38
C PHE A 33 12.58 3.80 -12.49
N ASP A 34 13.77 4.34 -12.69
CA ASP A 34 14.04 5.34 -13.73
C ASP A 34 13.90 4.79 -15.17
N VAL A 35 13.95 3.48 -15.34
CA VAL A 35 13.91 2.81 -16.66
C VAL A 35 12.75 1.85 -16.83
N ASP A 36 11.99 1.56 -15.77
CA ASP A 36 10.88 0.62 -15.83
C ASP A 36 9.54 1.17 -15.30
N MET A 37 9.49 2.41 -14.81
CA MET A 37 8.26 3.01 -14.30
C MET A 37 7.86 4.23 -15.11
N ASN A 38 6.62 4.29 -15.57
CA ASN A 38 6.05 5.42 -16.33
C ASN A 38 6.87 5.85 -17.56
N GLN A 39 7.45 4.90 -18.27
CA GLN A 39 8.33 5.21 -19.38
C GLN A 39 7.58 5.90 -20.54
N PRO A 40 8.25 6.81 -21.29
CA PRO A 40 7.66 7.48 -22.44
C PRO A 40 6.98 6.52 -23.42
N GLY A 41 5.75 6.83 -23.84
CA GLY A 41 4.94 5.99 -24.72
C GLY A 41 4.13 4.91 -23.99
N ILE A 42 4.14 4.85 -22.65
CA ILE A 42 3.26 3.94 -21.90
C ILE A 42 1.79 4.21 -22.19
N GLN A 43 1.41 5.46 -22.41
CA GLN A 43 0.03 5.85 -22.69
C GLN A 43 -0.51 5.26 -24.01
N ASP A 44 0.35 4.98 -24.98
CA ASP A 44 -0.04 4.33 -26.23
C ASP A 44 -0.42 2.87 -25.99
N TRP A 45 0.36 2.15 -25.15
CA TRP A 45 0.06 0.76 -24.77
C TRP A 45 -1.21 0.66 -23.92
N LEU A 46 -1.40 1.61 -23.01
CA LEU A 46 -2.62 1.67 -22.20
C LEU A 46 -3.85 2.01 -23.07
N GLN A 47 -3.69 2.83 -24.12
CA GLN A 47 -4.76 3.12 -25.05
C GLN A 47 -5.13 1.87 -25.85
N GLU A 48 -4.15 1.14 -26.36
CA GLU A 48 -4.37 -0.12 -27.06
C GLU A 48 -5.10 -1.14 -26.16
N MET A 49 -4.66 -1.31 -24.93
CA MET A 49 -5.32 -2.17 -23.95
C MET A 49 -6.79 -1.76 -23.70
N LYS A 50 -7.05 -0.45 -23.61
CA LYS A 50 -8.41 0.09 -23.46
C LYS A 50 -9.26 -0.24 -24.69
N ASP A 51 -8.77 0.06 -25.88
CA ASP A 51 -9.52 -0.07 -27.12
C ASP A 51 -9.77 -1.54 -27.51
N GLU A 52 -8.77 -2.39 -27.29
CA GLU A 52 -8.84 -3.80 -27.67
C GLU A 52 -9.49 -4.70 -26.62
N SER A 53 -9.60 -4.24 -25.39
CA SER A 53 -10.12 -5.05 -24.29
C SER A 53 -11.13 -4.30 -23.40
N LEU A 54 -10.70 -3.34 -22.59
CA LEU A 54 -11.48 -2.83 -21.48
C LEU A 54 -12.78 -2.13 -21.91
N SER A 55 -12.74 -1.35 -23.00
CA SER A 55 -13.92 -0.61 -23.50
C SER A 55 -15.00 -1.48 -24.14
N LYS A 56 -14.71 -2.77 -24.38
CA LYS A 56 -15.67 -3.71 -24.98
C LYS A 56 -16.67 -4.27 -23.97
N TYR A 57 -16.49 -3.97 -22.69
CA TYR A 57 -17.28 -4.52 -21.60
C TYR A 57 -17.70 -3.42 -20.64
N ASP A 58 -18.86 -3.59 -20.02
CA ASP A 58 -19.33 -2.74 -18.93
C ASP A 58 -18.66 -3.23 -17.63
N ILE A 59 -17.46 -2.73 -17.38
CA ILE A 59 -16.61 -3.13 -16.24
C ILE A 59 -16.01 -1.91 -15.55
N MET A 60 -15.71 -2.07 -14.27
CA MET A 60 -14.93 -1.12 -13.50
C MET A 60 -13.44 -1.51 -13.52
N THR A 61 -12.57 -0.53 -13.69
CA THR A 61 -11.12 -0.76 -13.68
C THR A 61 -10.41 0.19 -12.73
N VAL A 62 -9.45 -0.37 -11.97
CA VAL A 62 -8.54 0.42 -11.12
C VAL A 62 -7.10 -0.04 -11.35
N GLY A 63 -6.21 0.89 -11.70
CA GLY A 63 -4.79 0.62 -11.91
C GLY A 63 -3.96 0.89 -10.66
N GLU A 64 -3.03 0.00 -10.33
CA GLU A 64 -1.99 0.32 -9.35
C GLU A 64 -0.93 1.18 -10.03
N ALA A 65 -0.90 2.48 -9.69
CA ALA A 65 -0.20 3.49 -10.48
C ALA A 65 0.86 4.24 -9.65
N ASN A 66 1.84 3.48 -9.13
CA ASN A 66 3.00 4.07 -8.49
C ASN A 66 3.71 5.06 -9.43
N GLY A 67 4.13 6.21 -8.91
CA GLY A 67 4.85 7.23 -9.66
C GLY A 67 3.99 8.07 -10.62
N VAL A 68 2.67 7.91 -10.65
CA VAL A 68 1.77 8.81 -11.39
C VAL A 68 1.54 10.08 -10.58
N SER A 69 1.81 11.23 -11.20
CA SER A 69 1.58 12.55 -10.62
C SER A 69 0.18 13.09 -10.92
N THR A 70 -0.21 14.14 -10.19
CA THR A 70 -1.45 14.85 -10.49
C THR A 70 -1.46 15.50 -11.88
N ASP A 71 -0.30 15.81 -12.46
CA ASP A 71 -0.21 16.39 -13.79
C ASP A 71 -0.56 15.37 -14.89
N ASP A 72 -0.25 14.10 -14.64
CA ASP A 72 -0.54 13.00 -15.55
C ASP A 72 -1.94 12.40 -15.34
N ALA A 73 -2.57 12.68 -14.19
CA ALA A 73 -3.81 12.03 -13.75
C ALA A 73 -4.93 12.04 -14.81
N LYS A 74 -5.07 13.12 -15.59
CA LYS A 74 -6.08 13.24 -16.66
C LYS A 74 -5.91 12.21 -17.78
N ASP A 75 -4.66 11.80 -18.06
CA ASP A 75 -4.36 10.80 -19.09
C ASP A 75 -4.57 9.37 -18.56
N TRP A 76 -4.59 9.20 -17.23
CA TRP A 76 -4.85 7.93 -16.56
C TRP A 76 -6.33 7.69 -16.28
N VAL A 77 -7.05 8.70 -15.72
CA VAL A 77 -8.42 8.54 -15.18
C VAL A 77 -9.40 9.61 -15.66
N GLY A 78 -9.01 10.53 -16.55
CA GLY A 78 -9.91 11.56 -17.06
C GLY A 78 -11.04 10.96 -17.90
N GLU A 79 -12.26 11.49 -17.77
CA GLU A 79 -13.45 11.00 -18.49
C GLU A 79 -13.26 10.86 -19.99
N SER A 80 -12.51 11.77 -20.63
CA SER A 80 -12.30 11.76 -22.09
C SER A 80 -11.08 10.98 -22.54
N LYS A 81 -9.98 10.97 -21.76
CA LYS A 81 -8.69 10.40 -22.16
C LYS A 81 -8.21 9.27 -21.26
N GLY A 82 -8.76 9.13 -20.08
CA GLY A 82 -8.35 8.13 -19.10
C GLY A 82 -8.46 6.72 -19.63
N LYS A 83 -7.57 5.85 -19.17
CA LYS A 83 -7.49 4.44 -19.53
C LYS A 83 -8.17 3.56 -18.51
N PHE A 84 -8.26 4.05 -17.27
CA PHE A 84 -8.92 3.41 -16.14
C PHE A 84 -10.05 4.30 -15.59
N ASN A 85 -11.00 3.70 -14.89
CA ASN A 85 -11.97 4.47 -14.11
C ASN A 85 -11.32 5.16 -12.93
N MET A 86 -10.34 4.50 -12.28
CA MET A 86 -9.59 5.00 -11.12
C MET A 86 -8.16 4.48 -11.15
N ILE A 87 -7.28 5.12 -10.38
CA ILE A 87 -5.95 4.61 -10.06
C ILE A 87 -5.69 4.72 -8.56
N PHE A 88 -4.91 3.77 -8.02
CA PHE A 88 -4.26 3.90 -6.74
C PHE A 88 -2.95 4.68 -6.94
N GLN A 89 -2.94 5.94 -6.52
CA GLN A 89 -1.75 6.78 -6.47
C GLN A 89 -1.01 6.57 -5.14
N PHE A 90 0.30 6.72 -5.13
CA PHE A 90 1.13 6.36 -3.96
C PHE A 90 1.77 7.56 -3.25
N GLU A 91 1.59 8.80 -3.72
CA GLU A 91 2.23 9.97 -3.14
C GLU A 91 2.03 10.12 -1.63
N HIS A 92 0.86 9.72 -1.10
CA HIS A 92 0.59 9.81 0.33
C HIS A 92 1.25 8.68 1.15
N LEU A 93 1.63 7.58 0.51
CA LEU A 93 2.28 6.45 1.18
C LEU A 93 3.74 6.76 1.53
N ASP A 94 4.37 7.63 0.73
CA ASP A 94 5.79 7.98 0.87
C ASP A 94 6.04 9.05 1.95
N LEU A 95 4.99 9.49 2.65
CA LEU A 95 5.09 10.56 3.64
C LEU A 95 5.55 10.11 5.03
N TRP A 96 5.80 8.84 5.22
CA TRP A 96 6.26 8.29 6.49
C TRP A 96 7.25 7.14 6.28
N HIS A 97 8.36 7.19 7.01
CA HIS A 97 9.38 6.14 7.05
C HIS A 97 9.85 5.91 8.47
N THR A 98 10.36 4.71 8.77
CA THR A 98 10.94 4.39 10.08
C THR A 98 12.06 5.35 10.44
N GLY A 99 12.03 5.85 11.67
CA GLY A 99 12.99 6.83 12.18
C GLY A 99 12.50 8.27 12.08
N GLU A 100 11.39 8.54 11.40
CA GLU A 100 10.71 9.82 11.48
C GLU A 100 9.93 9.92 12.81
N SER A 101 10.03 11.07 13.46
CA SER A 101 9.40 11.26 14.78
C SER A 101 7.89 11.38 14.72
N GLN A 102 7.35 11.77 13.56
CA GLN A 102 5.92 12.02 13.38
C GLN A 102 5.51 11.88 11.92
N PHE A 103 4.28 11.41 11.70
CA PHE A 103 3.61 11.51 10.42
C PHE A 103 3.35 12.97 10.04
N ASP A 104 3.80 13.39 8.85
CA ASP A 104 3.62 14.77 8.38
C ASP A 104 2.17 15.01 7.91
N VAL A 105 1.31 15.38 8.85
CA VAL A 105 -0.10 15.69 8.59
C VAL A 105 -0.28 16.84 7.59
N LYS A 106 0.64 17.81 7.57
CA LYS A 106 0.55 18.94 6.63
C LYS A 106 0.82 18.47 5.20
N ALA A 107 1.90 17.75 4.98
CA ALA A 107 2.22 17.17 3.68
C ALA A 107 1.11 16.21 3.21
N TYR A 108 0.55 15.39 4.10
CA TYR A 108 -0.59 14.52 3.80
C TYR A 108 -1.81 15.30 3.31
N LYS A 109 -2.19 16.36 4.00
CA LYS A 109 -3.30 17.26 3.58
C LYS A 109 -3.02 17.91 2.23
N GLU A 110 -1.78 18.29 1.97
CA GLU A 110 -1.37 18.89 0.69
C GLU A 110 -1.51 17.89 -0.46
N VAL A 111 -1.09 16.64 -0.27
CA VAL A 111 -1.26 15.57 -1.27
C VAL A 111 -2.74 15.32 -1.54
N LEU A 112 -3.54 15.09 -0.50
CA LEU A 112 -4.97 14.83 -0.65
C LEU A 112 -5.69 15.98 -1.36
N ASN A 113 -5.44 17.21 -0.94
CA ASN A 113 -6.06 18.40 -1.52
C ASN A 113 -5.68 18.58 -3.00
N ARG A 114 -4.40 18.34 -3.35
CA ARG A 114 -3.92 18.42 -4.73
C ARG A 114 -4.64 17.39 -5.62
N TRP A 115 -4.78 16.13 -5.18
CA TRP A 115 -5.49 15.10 -5.93
C TRP A 115 -6.98 15.40 -6.04
N GLN A 116 -7.65 15.84 -4.97
CA GLN A 116 -9.05 16.23 -5.00
C GLN A 116 -9.31 17.36 -5.98
N GLN A 117 -8.51 18.43 -5.93
CA GLN A 117 -8.65 19.58 -6.82
C GLN A 117 -8.35 19.23 -8.29
N ARG A 118 -7.35 18.38 -8.53
CA ARG A 118 -6.94 18.05 -9.89
C ARG A 118 -7.94 17.14 -10.61
N LEU A 119 -8.63 16.29 -9.88
CA LEU A 119 -9.62 15.36 -10.43
C LEU A 119 -11.05 15.93 -10.42
N ASP A 120 -11.30 17.05 -9.76
CA ASP A 120 -12.62 17.68 -9.74
C ASP A 120 -13.07 18.06 -11.16
N GLY A 121 -14.21 17.49 -11.60
CA GLY A 121 -14.73 17.65 -12.96
C GLY A 121 -13.88 17.02 -14.07
N VAL A 122 -12.85 16.22 -13.73
CA VAL A 122 -11.94 15.59 -14.71
C VAL A 122 -12.00 14.07 -14.63
N GLY A 123 -12.01 13.51 -13.43
CA GLY A 123 -11.96 12.08 -13.20
C GLY A 123 -12.36 11.70 -11.78
N TRP A 124 -12.04 10.47 -11.35
CA TRP A 124 -12.49 9.93 -10.08
C TRP A 124 -11.35 9.31 -9.27
N ASN A 125 -11.31 9.56 -7.94
CA ASN A 125 -10.29 9.04 -7.06
C ASN A 125 -10.60 7.61 -6.57
N ALA A 126 -9.59 6.75 -6.49
CA ALA A 126 -9.57 5.59 -5.61
C ALA A 126 -8.97 6.01 -4.27
N LEU A 127 -9.79 6.02 -3.23
CA LEU A 127 -9.39 6.45 -1.89
C LEU A 127 -8.93 5.23 -1.09
N PHE A 128 -7.70 5.24 -0.59
CA PHE A 128 -7.17 4.16 0.24
C PHE A 128 -6.04 4.69 1.13
N ILE A 129 -5.77 4.01 2.23
CA ILE A 129 -4.61 4.26 3.10
C ILE A 129 -3.85 2.98 3.43
N GLU A 130 -4.48 1.82 3.28
CA GLU A 130 -3.87 0.50 3.50
C GLU A 130 -4.05 -0.40 2.28
N ASN A 131 -3.13 -1.34 2.12
CA ASN A 131 -3.21 -2.44 1.17
C ASN A 131 -2.32 -3.61 1.65
N HIS A 132 -2.25 -4.68 0.86
CA HIS A 132 -1.49 -5.89 1.16
C HIS A 132 0.05 -5.72 1.09
N ASP A 133 0.54 -4.55 0.68
CA ASP A 133 1.97 -4.22 0.56
C ASP A 133 2.41 -3.09 1.51
N GLN A 134 1.54 -2.67 2.43
CA GLN A 134 1.81 -1.61 3.39
C GLN A 134 1.59 -2.10 4.83
N PRO A 135 2.34 -1.59 5.81
CA PRO A 135 2.03 -1.85 7.21
C PRO A 135 0.70 -1.24 7.63
N ARG A 136 0.18 -1.61 8.80
CA ARG A 136 -1.05 -1.05 9.34
C ARG A 136 -0.91 0.43 9.69
N ARG A 137 -1.79 1.27 9.18
CA ARG A 137 -1.69 2.72 9.34
C ARG A 137 -1.96 3.21 10.76
N VAL A 138 -2.77 2.50 11.52
CA VAL A 138 -2.95 2.80 12.94
C VAL A 138 -1.61 2.76 13.68
N SER A 139 -0.76 1.77 13.36
CA SER A 139 0.56 1.61 13.98
C SER A 139 1.61 2.57 13.45
N THR A 140 1.50 3.03 12.20
CA THR A 140 2.55 3.85 11.58
C THR A 140 2.21 5.33 11.53
N TRP A 141 0.94 5.69 11.37
CA TRP A 141 0.48 7.09 11.29
C TRP A 141 -0.26 7.56 12.54
N GLY A 142 -0.65 6.64 13.41
CA GLY A 142 -1.41 6.90 14.62
C GLY A 142 -0.71 6.43 15.88
N ASP A 143 -1.50 6.21 16.91
CA ASP A 143 -1.12 5.58 18.17
C ASP A 143 -1.95 4.29 18.31
N ASP A 144 -1.29 3.14 18.25
CA ASP A 144 -1.94 1.83 18.32
C ASP A 144 -2.02 1.28 19.76
N THR A 145 -1.79 2.16 20.75
CA THR A 145 -1.83 1.85 22.19
C THR A 145 -2.93 2.63 22.90
N HIS A 146 -2.61 3.81 23.44
CA HIS A 146 -3.54 4.60 24.24
C HIS A 146 -4.67 5.24 23.44
N TYR A 147 -4.40 5.64 22.19
CA TYR A 147 -5.33 6.32 21.30
C TYR A 147 -5.65 5.50 20.05
N TRP A 148 -5.65 4.16 20.21
CA TRP A 148 -5.94 3.24 19.11
C TRP A 148 -7.29 3.53 18.42
N TYR A 149 -8.35 3.67 19.21
CA TYR A 149 -9.70 3.92 18.70
C TYR A 149 -9.79 5.27 17.96
N GLU A 150 -9.26 6.31 18.58
CA GLU A 150 -9.22 7.65 18.00
C GLU A 150 -8.37 7.69 16.71
N SER A 151 -7.25 6.99 16.70
CA SER A 151 -6.39 6.88 15.53
C SER A 151 -7.10 6.17 14.38
N ALA A 152 -7.69 5.00 14.61
CA ALA A 152 -8.40 4.23 13.60
C ALA A 152 -9.59 5.02 13.04
N THR A 153 -10.41 5.62 13.91
CA THR A 153 -11.60 6.38 13.50
C THR A 153 -11.26 7.68 12.80
N SER A 154 -10.20 8.40 13.24
CA SER A 154 -9.77 9.63 12.56
C SER A 154 -9.26 9.37 11.15
N HIS A 155 -8.51 8.28 10.94
CA HIS A 155 -8.09 7.86 9.59
C HIS A 155 -9.29 7.57 8.70
N ALA A 156 -10.29 6.84 9.20
CA ALA A 156 -11.52 6.56 8.47
C ALA A 156 -12.25 7.84 8.06
N VAL A 157 -12.44 8.79 8.97
CA VAL A 157 -13.07 10.08 8.67
C VAL A 157 -12.33 10.82 7.56
N VAL A 158 -10.99 10.87 7.62
CA VAL A 158 -10.19 11.63 6.66
C VAL A 158 -10.37 11.10 5.25
N TYR A 159 -10.30 9.79 4.99
CA TYR A 159 -10.36 9.31 3.62
C TYR A 159 -11.76 8.98 3.12
N PHE A 160 -12.70 8.58 3.99
CA PHE A 160 -14.09 8.31 3.59
C PHE A 160 -14.86 9.58 3.16
N LEU A 161 -14.54 10.74 3.72
CA LEU A 161 -15.26 11.98 3.46
C LEU A 161 -14.70 12.80 2.29
N GLN A 162 -13.88 12.19 1.45
CA GLN A 162 -13.37 12.79 0.21
C GLN A 162 -14.20 12.35 -1.00
N GLN A 163 -14.11 13.09 -2.10
CA GLN A 163 -14.69 12.69 -3.37
C GLN A 163 -13.87 11.54 -3.97
N GLY A 164 -14.51 10.37 -4.12
CA GLY A 164 -13.88 9.17 -4.65
C GLY A 164 -14.56 7.90 -4.17
N THR A 165 -14.05 6.76 -4.59
CA THR A 165 -14.47 5.45 -4.12
C THR A 165 -13.53 4.96 -3.04
N PRO A 166 -14.00 4.76 -1.79
CA PRO A 166 -13.15 4.22 -0.72
C PRO A 166 -12.90 2.72 -0.93
N PHE A 167 -11.63 2.35 -0.82
CA PHE A 167 -11.18 0.96 -0.79
C PHE A 167 -10.69 0.64 0.61
N ILE A 168 -11.40 -0.25 1.29
CA ILE A 168 -11.09 -0.66 2.65
C ILE A 168 -10.30 -1.96 2.58
N TYR A 169 -9.10 -1.95 3.13
CA TYR A 169 -8.31 -3.17 3.24
C TYR A 169 -8.80 -4.02 4.43
N GLN A 170 -8.84 -5.34 4.25
CA GLN A 170 -9.28 -6.27 5.31
C GLN A 170 -8.55 -6.02 6.64
N GLY A 171 -9.31 -5.86 7.72
CA GLY A 171 -8.80 -5.53 9.06
C GLY A 171 -8.67 -4.04 9.33
N GLN A 172 -8.64 -3.19 8.32
CA GLN A 172 -8.65 -1.74 8.49
C GLN A 172 -9.96 -1.27 9.14
N GLU A 173 -11.08 -1.87 8.78
CA GLU A 173 -12.42 -1.58 9.31
C GLU A 173 -12.56 -1.80 10.81
N ILE A 174 -11.70 -2.64 11.39
CA ILE A 174 -11.65 -2.92 12.83
C ILE A 174 -10.39 -2.37 13.50
N GLY A 175 -9.55 -1.61 12.78
CA GLY A 175 -8.33 -1.01 13.30
C GLY A 175 -7.24 -2.03 13.67
N MET A 176 -7.06 -3.10 12.89
CA MET A 176 -5.96 -4.04 13.10
C MET A 176 -4.62 -3.32 13.09
N THR A 177 -3.72 -3.73 14.00
CA THR A 177 -2.40 -3.14 14.20
C THR A 177 -1.28 -4.00 13.61
N ASN A 178 -0.06 -3.47 13.58
CA ASN A 178 1.12 -4.24 13.24
C ASN A 178 1.29 -5.45 14.16
N TYR A 179 1.88 -6.52 13.62
CA TYR A 179 2.22 -7.71 14.38
C TYR A 179 3.57 -7.50 15.12
N PRO A 180 3.70 -7.93 16.38
CA PRO A 180 4.94 -7.78 17.15
C PRO A 180 5.98 -8.85 16.75
N PHE A 181 6.56 -8.78 15.57
CA PHE A 181 7.60 -9.70 15.09
C PHE A 181 8.79 -9.70 16.05
N ASP A 182 9.12 -10.85 16.65
CA ASP A 182 10.23 -11.00 17.59
C ASP A 182 11.48 -11.64 16.99
N SER A 183 11.34 -12.27 15.80
CA SER A 183 12.47 -12.91 15.14
C SER A 183 12.33 -12.91 13.61
N ILE A 184 13.47 -13.13 12.90
CA ILE A 184 13.50 -13.17 11.44
C ILE A 184 12.71 -14.36 10.86
N GLU A 185 12.58 -15.45 11.61
CA GLU A 185 11.93 -16.68 11.18
C GLU A 185 10.43 -16.51 10.96
N ILE A 186 9.83 -15.49 11.57
CA ILE A 186 8.40 -15.20 11.42
C ILE A 186 8.10 -14.42 10.13
N PHE A 187 9.07 -13.66 9.62
CA PHE A 187 8.88 -12.93 8.38
C PHE A 187 8.80 -13.86 7.16
N ASN A 188 7.84 -13.61 6.30
CA ASN A 188 7.64 -14.31 5.03
C ASN A 188 8.06 -13.49 3.81
N ASP A 189 8.26 -12.20 3.96
CA ASP A 189 8.73 -11.34 2.87
C ASP A 189 10.18 -11.69 2.50
N VAL A 190 10.35 -12.18 1.28
CA VAL A 190 11.66 -12.57 0.71
C VAL A 190 12.65 -11.40 0.74
N ALA A 191 12.18 -10.16 0.58
CA ALA A 191 13.04 -8.98 0.63
C ALA A 191 13.67 -8.81 2.02
N VAL A 192 12.89 -8.95 3.09
CA VAL A 192 13.36 -8.89 4.48
C VAL A 192 14.35 -10.00 4.77
N VAL A 193 14.01 -11.23 4.42
CA VAL A 193 14.87 -12.40 4.65
C VAL A 193 16.21 -12.26 3.94
N ASN A 194 16.20 -11.73 2.72
CA ASN A 194 17.44 -11.52 1.96
C ASN A 194 18.26 -10.34 2.53
N GLU A 195 17.62 -9.23 2.88
CA GLU A 195 18.29 -8.08 3.50
C GLU A 195 18.94 -8.48 4.82
N TYR A 196 18.23 -9.24 5.65
CA TYR A 196 18.76 -9.78 6.90
C TYR A 196 20.04 -10.61 6.70
N LYS A 197 20.03 -11.53 5.72
CA LYS A 197 21.21 -12.34 5.39
C LYS A 197 22.40 -11.50 4.95
N ILE A 198 22.16 -10.46 4.14
CA ILE A 198 23.20 -9.54 3.66
C ILE A 198 23.80 -8.78 4.83
N VAL A 199 22.97 -8.15 5.67
CA VAL A 199 23.42 -7.38 6.83
C VAL A 199 24.19 -8.26 7.81
N GLN A 200 23.70 -9.48 8.07
CA GLN A 200 24.39 -10.46 8.93
C GLN A 200 25.77 -10.85 8.39
N GLN A 201 25.87 -11.12 7.08
CA GLN A 201 27.15 -11.47 6.44
C GLN A 201 28.16 -10.32 6.46
N GLN A 202 27.67 -9.10 6.44
CA GLN A 202 28.50 -7.88 6.52
C GLN A 202 28.87 -7.49 7.96
N GLY A 203 28.37 -8.21 8.97
CA GLY A 203 28.57 -7.88 10.38
C GLY A 203 27.83 -6.61 10.83
N GLY A 204 26.77 -6.24 10.12
CA GLY A 204 25.93 -5.09 10.44
C GLY A 204 24.96 -5.36 11.60
N ASP A 205 24.21 -4.33 11.98
CA ASP A 205 23.24 -4.38 13.07
C ASP A 205 21.92 -5.01 12.60
N VAL A 206 21.78 -6.29 12.86
CA VAL A 206 20.56 -7.06 12.47
C VAL A 206 19.36 -6.71 13.35
N GLU A 207 19.58 -6.27 14.60
CA GLU A 207 18.46 -5.89 15.47
C GLU A 207 17.84 -4.56 15.04
N ALA A 208 18.66 -3.58 14.70
CA ALA A 208 18.16 -2.33 14.10
C ALA A 208 17.40 -2.58 12.78
N LEU A 209 17.84 -3.57 11.98
CA LEU A 209 17.13 -3.96 10.77
C LEU A 209 15.76 -4.59 11.11
N LEU A 210 15.70 -5.46 12.10
CA LEU A 210 14.43 -6.07 12.52
C LEU A 210 13.47 -5.01 13.09
N ASP A 211 13.96 -4.07 13.90
CA ASP A 211 13.16 -2.94 14.41
C ASP A 211 12.52 -2.13 13.28
N LYS A 212 13.30 -1.84 12.24
CA LYS A 212 12.78 -1.20 11.03
C LYS A 212 11.65 -2.02 10.41
N HIS A 213 11.88 -3.31 10.18
CA HIS A 213 10.88 -4.17 9.52
C HIS A 213 9.65 -4.47 10.36
N ARG A 214 9.74 -4.48 11.70
CA ARG A 214 8.58 -4.51 12.60
C ARG A 214 7.59 -3.40 12.29
N MET A 215 8.08 -2.24 11.88
CA MET A 215 7.25 -1.08 11.57
C MET A 215 6.82 -1.01 10.11
N GLU A 216 7.73 -1.26 9.17
CA GLU A 216 7.52 -0.94 7.74
C GLU A 216 7.08 -2.12 6.88
N ASN A 217 7.26 -3.37 7.35
CA ASN A 217 7.10 -4.51 6.48
C ASN A 217 5.62 -4.81 6.16
N ARG A 218 5.38 -5.23 4.94
CA ARG A 218 4.06 -5.61 4.43
C ARG A 218 3.46 -6.87 5.08
N ASP A 219 4.27 -7.71 5.71
CA ASP A 219 3.78 -8.86 6.45
C ASP A 219 2.83 -8.48 7.60
N ASN A 220 2.96 -7.25 8.12
CA ASN A 220 2.01 -6.68 9.07
C ASN A 220 0.56 -6.64 8.55
N ALA A 221 0.37 -6.43 7.26
CA ALA A 221 -0.95 -6.41 6.64
C ALA A 221 -1.47 -7.81 6.24
N ARG A 222 -0.62 -8.85 6.37
CA ARG A 222 -0.92 -10.22 5.90
C ARG A 222 -1.27 -11.20 7.00
N THR A 223 -1.31 -10.72 8.25
CA THR A 223 -1.80 -11.51 9.37
C THR A 223 -3.28 -11.86 9.18
N PRO A 224 -3.74 -13.03 9.67
CA PRO A 224 -5.13 -13.45 9.57
C PRO A 224 -6.11 -12.42 10.13
N MET A 225 -7.27 -12.30 9.50
CA MET A 225 -8.37 -11.45 9.95
C MET A 225 -8.86 -11.89 11.33
N GLN A 226 -9.08 -10.92 12.22
CA GLN A 226 -9.49 -11.14 13.60
C GLN A 226 -11.01 -11.08 13.71
N TRP A 227 -11.69 -12.25 13.65
CA TRP A 227 -13.15 -12.34 13.66
C TRP A 227 -13.73 -12.32 15.08
N ASP A 228 -13.14 -13.07 15.99
CA ASP A 228 -13.60 -13.19 17.38
C ASP A 228 -12.47 -13.61 18.34
N THR A 229 -12.82 -13.94 19.58
CA THR A 229 -11.88 -14.35 20.65
C THR A 229 -11.64 -15.86 20.73
N THR A 230 -12.17 -16.64 19.79
CA THR A 230 -11.94 -18.09 19.74
C THR A 230 -10.57 -18.44 19.20
N ASP A 231 -10.22 -19.73 19.23
CA ASP A 231 -8.96 -20.22 18.69
C ASP A 231 -8.72 -19.71 17.27
N TYR A 232 -7.48 -19.29 17.01
CA TYR A 232 -7.07 -18.70 15.74
C TYR A 232 -7.90 -17.48 15.31
N ALA A 233 -8.38 -16.71 16.31
CA ALA A 233 -9.18 -15.50 16.10
C ALA A 233 -10.46 -15.75 15.26
N GLY A 234 -11.04 -16.94 15.30
CA GLY A 234 -12.15 -17.34 14.46
C GLY A 234 -11.83 -17.41 12.95
N PHE A 235 -10.57 -17.24 12.57
CA PHE A 235 -10.14 -17.26 11.17
C PHE A 235 -10.09 -18.67 10.58
N SER A 236 -9.65 -19.65 11.36
CA SER A 236 -9.41 -21.03 10.91
C SER A 236 -9.73 -22.03 12.00
N THR A 237 -9.99 -23.30 11.62
CA THR A 237 -10.12 -24.43 12.54
C THR A 237 -8.78 -25.16 12.78
N VAL A 238 -7.72 -24.72 12.10
CA VAL A 238 -6.36 -25.25 12.23
C VAL A 238 -5.40 -24.07 12.31
N GLU A 239 -4.21 -24.31 12.85
CA GLU A 239 -3.18 -23.28 12.95
C GLU A 239 -2.87 -22.67 11.58
N PRO A 240 -3.05 -21.35 11.39
CA PRO A 240 -2.68 -20.66 10.16
C PRO A 240 -1.16 -20.67 9.95
N TRP A 241 -0.74 -20.70 8.70
CA TRP A 241 0.69 -20.63 8.34
C TRP A 241 1.33 -19.26 8.65
N PHE A 242 0.50 -18.21 8.77
CA PHE A 242 0.90 -16.87 9.20
C PHE A 242 0.39 -16.61 10.62
N PRO A 243 1.17 -15.95 11.50
CA PRO A 243 0.80 -15.81 12.91
C PRO A 243 -0.42 -14.91 13.09
N ILE A 244 -1.23 -15.25 14.08
CA ILE A 244 -2.35 -14.42 14.56
C ILE A 244 -1.78 -13.32 15.47
N ASN A 245 -2.17 -12.06 15.23
CA ASN A 245 -1.78 -10.98 16.12
C ASN A 245 -2.36 -11.23 17.53
N PRO A 246 -1.53 -11.22 18.58
CA PRO A 246 -1.97 -11.58 19.93
C PRO A 246 -3.06 -10.68 20.49
N ASN A 247 -3.24 -9.47 19.94
CA ASN A 247 -4.30 -8.56 20.37
C ASN A 247 -5.69 -8.90 19.81
N TYR A 248 -5.85 -10.03 19.12
CA TYR A 248 -7.17 -10.47 18.62
C TYR A 248 -8.23 -10.63 19.70
N THR A 249 -7.81 -10.80 20.97
CA THR A 249 -8.73 -10.87 22.11
C THR A 249 -9.40 -9.54 22.42
N GLU A 250 -8.83 -8.43 21.95
CA GLU A 250 -9.31 -7.06 22.19
C GLU A 250 -9.80 -6.40 20.89
N ILE A 251 -9.08 -6.61 19.78
CA ILE A 251 -9.39 -6.05 18.47
C ILE A 251 -9.94 -7.16 17.58
N ASN A 252 -11.25 -7.23 17.44
CA ASN A 252 -11.91 -8.22 16.58
C ASN A 252 -13.32 -7.75 16.15
N VAL A 253 -13.84 -8.38 15.11
CA VAL A 253 -15.16 -8.04 14.56
C VAL A 253 -16.28 -8.24 15.59
N ALA A 254 -16.28 -9.35 16.33
CA ALA A 254 -17.35 -9.66 17.26
C ALA A 254 -17.50 -8.62 18.38
N GLN A 255 -16.40 -8.05 18.86
CA GLN A 255 -16.44 -7.01 19.88
C GLN A 255 -16.92 -5.66 19.35
N GLN A 256 -16.67 -5.35 18.07
CA GLN A 256 -17.07 -4.08 17.48
C GLN A 256 -18.48 -4.07 16.90
N LEU A 257 -19.14 -5.22 16.82
CA LEU A 257 -20.55 -5.32 16.45
C LEU A 257 -21.51 -5.11 17.65
N ASN A 258 -20.99 -5.03 18.88
CA ASN A 258 -21.73 -4.79 20.12
C ASN A 258 -21.48 -3.35 20.59
#